data_37cd658ed4c54812e348549b4b2e7271
#
_entry.id   37cd658ed4c54812e348549b4b2e7271
#
_cell.length_a   1.000
_cell.length_b   1.000
_cell.length_c   1.000
_cell.angle_alpha   90.00
_cell.angle_beta   90.00
_cell.angle_gamma   90.00
#
_symmetry.space_group_name_H-M   'P 1'
#
loop_
_entity.id
_entity.type
_entity.pdbx_description
1 polymer ?
#
loop_
_entity_poly.entity_id
_entity_poly.type
_entity_poly.pdbx_seq_one_letter_code
_entity_poly.pdbx_strand_id
1 'polypeptide(L)'
;MEKKVDVLYAEDDDKMASVVKKLLEDNEFHVRIACDGRRAWDIFQRSIPDLLLLDLEMPRKDGLEIVKLVRGVNERVPIVFYSSYMNVEKELEAIKLGADDCIRKGCPMELLLEKLRSIYRRVIRDEGSPQIYFLSETTKFNAVVGLLVINGKNLLLKSMDARLLHLLCVKMHEIASNDYLIRGLWGNYSYAEKGNALRKGISRLRDILEVDTALVVGNSFGEGYFLTLKGM
;
A
#
# COMPACT_ATOMS: atom_id res chain seq x y z
N MET A 1 12.79 -18.15 -15.65
CA MET A 1 13.42 -16.86 -15.25
C MET A 1 12.46 -16.19 -14.30
N GLU A 2 12.88 -15.88 -13.09
CA GLU A 2 12.06 -15.11 -12.15
C GLU A 2 11.78 -13.73 -12.73
N LYS A 3 10.53 -13.27 -12.60
CA LYS A 3 10.10 -11.95 -13.07
C LYS A 3 10.81 -10.88 -12.22
N LYS A 4 11.64 -10.04 -12.85
CA LYS A 4 12.23 -8.88 -12.16
C LYS A 4 11.15 -7.88 -11.79
N VAL A 5 11.34 -7.20 -10.65
CA VAL A 5 10.45 -6.13 -10.16
C VAL A 5 10.58 -4.90 -11.06
N ASP A 6 9.49 -4.46 -11.68
CA ASP A 6 9.49 -3.29 -12.57
C ASP A 6 9.34 -1.99 -11.75
N VAL A 7 10.39 -1.20 -11.71
CA VAL A 7 10.48 0.08 -10.99
C VAL A 7 10.44 1.24 -11.97
N LEU A 8 9.49 2.14 -11.80
CA LEU A 8 9.53 3.45 -12.43
C LEU A 8 10.24 4.43 -11.50
N TYR A 9 11.44 4.83 -11.87
CA TYR A 9 12.23 5.80 -11.10
C TYR A 9 12.19 7.18 -11.77
N ALA A 10 11.63 8.16 -11.07
CA ALA A 10 11.58 9.54 -11.50
C ALA A 10 12.67 10.35 -10.77
N GLU A 11 13.59 10.90 -11.55
CA GLU A 11 14.79 11.62 -11.09
C GLU A 11 15.28 12.52 -12.21
N ASP A 12 15.51 13.80 -11.92
CA ASP A 12 15.98 14.78 -12.90
C ASP A 12 17.50 14.89 -12.97
N ASP A 13 18.23 14.39 -11.98
CA ASP A 13 19.69 14.24 -12.04
C ASP A 13 20.07 12.95 -12.78
N ASP A 14 20.52 13.06 -14.02
CA ASP A 14 20.93 11.93 -14.87
C ASP A 14 22.03 11.06 -14.24
N LYS A 15 22.95 11.66 -13.45
CA LYS A 15 24.03 10.92 -12.79
C LYS A 15 23.47 10.07 -11.65
N MET A 16 22.63 10.66 -10.82
CA MET A 16 21.96 9.96 -9.73
C MET A 16 21.05 8.86 -10.30
N ALA A 17 20.25 9.17 -11.31
CA ALA A 17 19.39 8.22 -11.99
C ALA A 17 20.17 7.00 -12.50
N SER A 18 21.33 7.24 -13.13
CA SER A 18 22.18 6.16 -13.68
C SER A 18 22.79 5.29 -12.59
N VAL A 19 23.26 5.88 -11.48
CA VAL A 19 23.88 5.15 -10.35
C VAL A 19 22.84 4.26 -9.68
N VAL A 20 21.67 4.82 -9.34
CA VAL A 20 20.59 4.08 -8.67
C VAL A 20 20.02 3.00 -9.61
N LYS A 21 19.82 3.31 -10.89
CA LYS A 21 19.40 2.32 -11.89
C LYS A 21 20.34 1.13 -11.92
N LYS A 22 21.65 1.36 -12.06
CA LYS A 22 22.64 0.28 -12.08
C LYS A 22 22.55 -0.58 -10.83
N LEU A 23 22.53 0.06 -9.65
CA LEU A 23 22.39 -0.65 -8.38
C LEU A 23 21.16 -1.56 -8.34
N LEU A 24 20.01 -1.01 -8.74
CA LEU A 24 18.74 -1.76 -8.72
C LEU A 24 18.74 -2.90 -9.74
N GLU A 25 19.26 -2.66 -10.96
CA GLU A 25 19.32 -3.69 -12.01
C GLU A 25 20.29 -4.83 -11.71
N ASP A 26 21.35 -4.56 -10.95
CA ASP A 26 22.27 -5.56 -10.41
C ASP A 26 21.63 -6.39 -9.27
N ASN A 27 20.44 -5.97 -8.77
CA ASN A 27 19.75 -6.56 -7.61
C ASN A 27 18.29 -6.96 -7.89
N GLU A 28 18.01 -7.62 -9.02
CA GLU A 28 16.72 -8.24 -9.37
C GLU A 28 15.59 -7.25 -9.72
N PHE A 29 15.88 -5.96 -9.89
CA PHE A 29 14.93 -5.00 -10.39
C PHE A 29 15.10 -4.76 -11.90
N HIS A 30 14.04 -4.29 -12.54
CA HIS A 30 14.06 -3.70 -13.87
C HIS A 30 13.69 -2.22 -13.73
N VAL A 31 14.52 -1.28 -14.22
CA VAL A 31 14.33 0.15 -13.93
C VAL A 31 14.06 0.95 -15.20
N ARG A 32 12.91 1.59 -15.21
CA ARG A 32 12.53 2.62 -16.20
C ARG A 32 12.76 3.99 -15.59
N ILE A 33 13.52 4.85 -16.25
CA ILE A 33 13.81 6.22 -15.77
C ILE A 33 12.84 7.21 -16.42
N ALA A 34 12.38 8.16 -15.60
CA ALA A 34 11.72 9.38 -16.03
C ALA A 34 12.53 10.58 -15.54
N CYS A 35 12.95 11.46 -16.44
CA CYS A 35 13.78 12.64 -16.13
C CYS A 35 12.98 13.82 -15.56
N ASP A 36 11.69 13.70 -15.38
CA ASP A 36 10.80 14.71 -14.77
C ASP A 36 9.42 14.10 -14.43
N GLY A 37 8.65 14.83 -13.64
CA GLY A 37 7.35 14.34 -13.18
C GLY A 37 6.33 14.15 -14.30
N ARG A 38 6.34 14.98 -15.36
CA ARG A 38 5.45 14.76 -16.49
C ARG A 38 5.77 13.46 -17.23
N ARG A 39 7.05 13.21 -17.46
CA ARG A 39 7.51 11.96 -18.09
C ARG A 39 7.17 10.75 -17.22
N ALA A 40 7.29 10.87 -15.90
CA ALA A 40 6.89 9.82 -14.96
C ALA A 40 5.40 9.48 -15.12
N TRP A 41 4.54 10.49 -15.16
CA TRP A 41 3.11 10.30 -15.37
C TRP A 41 2.79 9.66 -16.72
N ASP A 42 3.40 10.14 -17.80
CA ASP A 42 3.18 9.59 -19.15
C ASP A 42 3.59 8.11 -19.26
N ILE A 43 4.70 7.72 -18.60
CA ILE A 43 5.15 6.32 -18.54
C ILE A 43 4.19 5.48 -17.70
N PHE A 44 3.79 5.99 -16.54
CA PHE A 44 2.85 5.32 -15.63
C PHE A 44 1.52 4.98 -16.32
N GLN A 45 0.95 5.93 -17.04
CA GLN A 45 -0.32 5.72 -17.77
C GLN A 45 -0.23 4.65 -18.87
N ARG A 46 0.94 4.47 -19.50
CA ARG A 46 1.15 3.46 -20.55
C ARG A 46 1.36 2.06 -19.97
N SER A 47 2.05 1.98 -18.85
CA SER A 47 2.39 0.71 -18.20
C SER A 47 2.61 0.95 -16.71
N ILE A 48 1.71 0.42 -15.90
CA ILE A 48 1.79 0.52 -14.44
C ILE A 48 2.99 -0.29 -13.96
N PRO A 49 3.92 0.30 -13.20
CA PRO A 49 5.05 -0.41 -12.62
C PRO A 49 4.64 -1.23 -11.39
N ASP A 50 5.51 -2.14 -10.99
CA ASP A 50 5.39 -2.86 -9.71
C ASP A 50 5.72 -1.94 -8.50
N LEU A 51 6.51 -0.85 -8.71
CA LEU A 51 6.87 0.15 -7.71
C LEU A 51 7.23 1.49 -8.34
N LEU A 52 6.80 2.60 -7.71
CA LEU A 52 7.30 3.94 -8.03
C LEU A 52 8.36 4.38 -7.03
N LEU A 53 9.51 4.85 -7.55
CA LEU A 53 10.53 5.54 -6.79
C LEU A 53 10.59 6.98 -7.30
N LEU A 54 10.33 7.97 -6.43
CA LEU A 54 10.15 9.36 -6.84
C LEU A 54 11.12 10.29 -6.12
N ASP A 55 11.83 11.15 -6.86
CA ASP A 55 12.35 12.34 -6.21
C ASP A 55 11.21 13.31 -5.87
N LEU A 56 11.41 14.10 -4.86
CA LEU A 56 10.45 15.10 -4.41
C LEU A 56 10.47 16.32 -5.33
N GLU A 57 11.64 16.84 -5.63
CA GLU A 57 11.83 18.05 -6.43
C GLU A 57 12.24 17.68 -7.86
N MET A 58 11.33 17.87 -8.79
CA MET A 58 11.54 17.62 -10.22
C MET A 58 10.89 18.73 -11.06
N PRO A 59 11.42 19.01 -12.24
CA PRO A 59 10.80 19.94 -13.20
C PRO A 59 9.40 19.49 -13.63
N ARG A 60 8.56 20.46 -14.02
CA ARG A 60 7.22 20.31 -14.61
C ARG A 60 6.14 19.79 -13.68
N LYS A 61 6.42 18.76 -12.91
CA LYS A 61 5.59 18.22 -11.83
C LYS A 61 6.48 17.68 -10.74
N ASP A 62 6.23 18.10 -9.52
CA ASP A 62 6.96 17.56 -8.37
C ASP A 62 6.45 16.16 -7.98
N GLY A 63 7.18 15.50 -7.08
CA GLY A 63 6.84 14.16 -6.65
C GLY A 63 5.49 14.08 -5.94
N LEU A 64 5.08 15.11 -5.19
CA LEU A 64 3.77 15.14 -4.50
C LEU A 64 2.62 15.24 -5.49
N GLU A 65 2.78 16.02 -6.58
CA GLU A 65 1.79 16.06 -7.66
C GLU A 65 1.63 14.68 -8.32
N ILE A 66 2.75 13.96 -8.54
CA ILE A 66 2.69 12.61 -9.09
C ILE A 66 1.96 11.65 -8.15
N VAL A 67 2.21 11.69 -6.85
CA VAL A 67 1.46 10.87 -5.87
C VAL A 67 -0.04 11.14 -5.98
N LYS A 68 -0.48 12.42 -6.03
CA LYS A 68 -1.89 12.79 -6.18
C LYS A 68 -2.51 12.19 -7.46
N LEU A 69 -1.81 12.32 -8.59
CA LEU A 69 -2.27 11.78 -9.88
C LEU A 69 -2.37 10.25 -9.85
N VAL A 70 -1.32 9.58 -9.34
CA VAL A 70 -1.28 8.12 -9.26
C VAL A 70 -2.38 7.61 -8.32
N ARG A 71 -2.54 8.18 -7.13
CA ARG A 71 -3.58 7.77 -6.18
C ARG A 71 -5.00 8.03 -6.66
N GLY A 72 -5.18 9.01 -7.57
CA GLY A 72 -6.46 9.23 -8.25
C GLY A 72 -6.90 8.10 -9.18
N VAL A 73 -5.96 7.26 -9.67
CA VAL A 73 -6.24 6.18 -10.63
C VAL A 73 -5.75 4.81 -10.16
N ASN A 74 -4.80 4.76 -9.24
CA ASN A 74 -4.25 3.50 -8.69
C ASN A 74 -3.87 3.70 -7.22
N GLU A 75 -4.65 3.09 -6.33
CA GLU A 75 -4.43 3.17 -4.88
C GLU A 75 -3.35 2.20 -4.36
N ARG A 76 -2.84 1.28 -5.20
CA ARG A 76 -2.09 0.10 -4.76
C ARG A 76 -0.63 0.11 -5.06
N VAL A 77 -0.24 0.65 -6.25
CA VAL A 77 1.16 0.66 -6.62
C VAL A 77 1.98 1.31 -5.49
N PRO A 78 3.00 0.63 -4.95
CA PRO A 78 3.83 1.22 -3.92
C PRO A 78 4.52 2.48 -4.43
N ILE A 79 4.48 3.54 -3.62
CA ILE A 79 5.13 4.81 -3.91
C ILE A 79 6.13 5.12 -2.80
N VAL A 80 7.40 5.21 -3.17
CA VAL A 80 8.50 5.51 -2.25
C VAL A 80 9.18 6.80 -2.71
N PHE A 81 9.31 7.75 -1.81
CA PHE A 81 10.17 8.91 -2.06
C PHE A 81 11.63 8.57 -1.80
N TYR A 82 12.50 9.06 -2.68
CA TYR A 82 13.95 9.02 -2.51
C TYR A 82 14.53 10.40 -2.84
N SER A 83 14.69 11.23 -1.81
CA SER A 83 15.01 12.65 -2.01
C SER A 83 16.02 13.19 -0.99
N SER A 84 16.82 14.20 -1.41
CA SER A 84 17.69 14.97 -0.53
C SER A 84 16.92 16.02 0.28
N TYR A 85 15.80 16.49 -0.22
CA TYR A 85 15.02 17.62 0.32
C TYR A 85 13.85 17.20 1.21
N MET A 86 13.87 15.97 1.71
CA MET A 86 12.83 15.45 2.61
C MET A 86 13.01 16.01 4.02
N ASN A 87 12.07 16.86 4.44
CA ASN A 87 11.93 17.29 5.83
C ASN A 87 10.63 16.70 6.44
N VAL A 88 10.43 16.88 7.73
CA VAL A 88 9.28 16.29 8.47
C VAL A 88 7.93 16.73 7.90
N GLU A 89 7.80 17.99 7.45
CA GLU A 89 6.55 18.52 6.89
C GLU A 89 6.22 17.85 5.54
N LYS A 90 7.22 17.78 4.64
CA LYS A 90 7.10 17.14 3.33
C LYS A 90 6.88 15.63 3.45
N GLU A 91 7.55 14.97 4.39
CA GLU A 91 7.34 13.55 4.69
C GLU A 91 5.89 13.30 5.19
N LEU A 92 5.40 14.13 6.10
CA LEU A 92 4.03 14.05 6.58
C LEU A 92 3.01 14.31 5.46
N GLU A 93 3.27 15.25 4.57
CA GLU A 93 2.42 15.51 3.40
C GLU A 93 2.43 14.32 2.44
N ALA A 94 3.61 13.78 2.12
CA ALA A 94 3.76 12.62 1.25
C ALA A 94 2.98 11.41 1.77
N ILE A 95 3.11 11.10 3.08
CA ILE A 95 2.37 10.01 3.74
C ILE A 95 0.85 10.25 3.70
N LYS A 96 0.39 11.49 3.96
CA LYS A 96 -1.04 11.85 3.89
C LYS A 96 -1.60 11.68 2.48
N LEU A 97 -0.81 11.94 1.46
CA LEU A 97 -1.17 11.75 0.06
C LEU A 97 -1.14 10.29 -0.39
N GLY A 98 -0.59 9.39 0.44
CA GLY A 98 -0.58 7.96 0.18
C GLY A 98 0.77 7.40 -0.29
N ALA A 99 1.89 8.08 -0.01
CA ALA A 99 3.20 7.46 -0.13
C ALA A 99 3.38 6.36 0.92
N ASP A 100 4.08 5.29 0.54
CA ASP A 100 4.31 4.11 1.41
C ASP A 100 5.55 4.27 2.29
N ASP A 101 6.57 5.00 1.82
CA ASP A 101 7.78 5.33 2.60
C ASP A 101 8.49 6.56 2.01
N CYS A 102 9.35 7.17 2.84
CA CYS A 102 10.24 8.26 2.45
C CYS A 102 11.67 7.90 2.85
N ILE A 103 12.56 7.90 1.88
CA ILE A 103 13.97 7.54 2.06
C ILE A 103 14.82 8.76 1.71
N ARG A 104 15.74 9.12 2.61
CA ARG A 104 16.64 10.23 2.36
C ARG A 104 17.79 9.79 1.45
N LYS A 105 18.11 10.57 0.39
CA LYS A 105 19.32 10.39 -0.41
C LYS A 105 20.56 10.53 0.49
N GLY A 106 21.58 9.72 0.21
CA GLY A 106 22.77 9.62 1.06
C GLY A 106 22.68 8.54 2.14
N CYS A 107 21.55 7.83 2.27
CA CYS A 107 21.55 6.60 3.06
C CYS A 107 22.41 5.51 2.39
N PRO A 108 22.92 4.52 3.15
CA PRO A 108 23.60 3.37 2.56
C PRO A 108 22.73 2.73 1.47
N MET A 109 23.33 2.37 0.34
CA MET A 109 22.61 1.79 -0.80
C MET A 109 21.96 0.45 -0.46
N GLU A 110 22.55 -0.32 0.45
CA GLU A 110 21.98 -1.56 0.99
C GLU A 110 20.66 -1.30 1.73
N LEU A 111 20.58 -0.16 2.43
CA LEU A 111 19.34 0.23 3.13
C LEU A 111 18.24 0.60 2.13
N LEU A 112 18.55 1.29 1.04
CA LEU A 112 17.62 1.57 -0.04
C LEU A 112 17.06 0.26 -0.61
N LEU A 113 17.95 -0.68 -0.98
CA LEU A 113 17.57 -1.99 -1.52
C LEU A 113 16.65 -2.77 -0.57
N GLU A 114 17.02 -2.88 0.71
CA GLU A 114 16.22 -3.63 1.68
C GLU A 114 14.85 -3.00 1.95
N LYS A 115 14.77 -1.67 1.95
CA LYS A 115 13.49 -0.97 2.05
C LYS A 115 12.60 -1.24 0.84
N LEU A 116 13.11 -1.11 -0.38
CA LEU A 116 12.36 -1.40 -1.61
C LEU A 116 11.92 -2.86 -1.67
N ARG A 117 12.80 -3.82 -1.34
CA ARG A 117 12.46 -5.24 -1.23
C ARG A 117 11.38 -5.51 -0.17
N SER A 118 11.46 -4.83 0.98
CA SER A 118 10.47 -4.99 2.05
C SER A 118 9.09 -4.49 1.64
N ILE A 119 9.03 -3.35 0.96
CA ILE A 119 7.79 -2.76 0.46
C ILE A 119 7.19 -3.66 -0.63
N TYR A 120 8.00 -4.09 -1.60
CA TYR A 120 7.55 -4.96 -2.66
C TYR A 120 7.09 -6.34 -2.15
N ARG A 121 7.82 -6.96 -1.22
CA ARG A 121 7.40 -8.22 -0.57
C ARG A 121 6.05 -8.11 0.13
N ARG A 122 5.71 -6.96 0.69
CA ARG A 122 4.37 -6.74 1.26
C ARG A 122 3.29 -6.82 0.18
N VAL A 123 3.52 -6.19 -0.96
CA VAL A 123 2.59 -6.20 -2.09
C VAL A 123 2.43 -7.60 -2.68
N ILE A 124 3.54 -8.35 -2.90
CA ILE A 124 3.47 -9.73 -3.41
C ILE A 124 2.82 -10.69 -2.40
N ARG A 125 3.04 -10.52 -1.10
CA ARG A 125 2.33 -11.33 -0.09
C ARG A 125 0.84 -11.12 -0.16
N ASP A 126 0.41 -9.89 -0.47
CA ASP A 126 -0.99 -9.59 -0.76
C ASP A 126 -1.45 -10.19 -2.10
N GLU A 127 -0.57 -10.33 -3.13
CA GLU A 127 -0.90 -11.01 -4.40
C GLU A 127 -1.02 -12.54 -4.28
N GLY A 128 -0.34 -13.16 -3.31
CA GLY A 128 -0.47 -14.59 -3.01
C GLY A 128 -1.75 -14.96 -2.25
N SER A 129 -2.46 -13.96 -1.71
CA SER A 129 -3.74 -14.14 -1.04
C SER A 129 -4.89 -14.14 -2.06
N PRO A 130 -5.99 -14.85 -1.80
CA PRO A 130 -7.17 -14.78 -2.66
C PRO A 130 -7.58 -13.32 -2.92
N GLN A 131 -7.67 -12.93 -4.19
CA GLN A 131 -8.05 -11.55 -4.53
C GLN A 131 -9.55 -11.32 -4.37
N ILE A 132 -10.34 -12.39 -4.41
CA ILE A 132 -11.78 -12.37 -4.15
C ILE A 132 -12.06 -13.29 -2.98
N TYR A 133 -12.58 -12.72 -1.91
CA TYR A 133 -13.02 -13.43 -0.71
C TYR A 133 -14.52 -13.60 -0.74
N PHE A 134 -15.00 -14.83 -0.56
CA PHE A 134 -16.39 -15.14 -0.33
C PHE A 134 -16.60 -15.17 1.19
N LEU A 135 -17.16 -14.08 1.73
CA LEU A 135 -17.28 -13.89 3.17
C LEU A 135 -18.52 -14.60 3.74
N SER A 136 -19.56 -14.69 2.93
CA SER A 136 -20.80 -15.42 3.19
C SER A 136 -21.46 -15.85 1.87
N GLU A 137 -22.65 -16.43 1.90
CA GLU A 137 -23.42 -16.74 0.70
C GLU A 137 -23.80 -15.48 -0.10
N THR A 138 -23.95 -14.34 0.57
CA THR A 138 -24.44 -13.09 -0.04
C THR A 138 -23.39 -11.99 -0.12
N THR A 139 -22.21 -12.20 0.52
CA THR A 139 -21.15 -11.18 0.60
C THR A 139 -19.85 -11.68 0.01
N LYS A 140 -19.31 -10.92 -0.93
CA LYS A 140 -17.98 -11.13 -1.51
C LYS A 140 -17.20 -9.82 -1.55
N PHE A 141 -15.90 -9.94 -1.33
CA PHE A 141 -14.98 -8.80 -1.31
C PHE A 141 -13.86 -9.01 -2.34
N ASN A 142 -13.77 -8.12 -3.31
CA ASN A 142 -12.63 -8.06 -4.22
C ASN A 142 -11.57 -7.13 -3.61
N ALA A 143 -10.52 -7.72 -3.06
CA ALA A 143 -9.44 -6.98 -2.42
C ALA A 143 -8.57 -6.21 -3.43
N VAL A 144 -8.61 -6.55 -4.73
CA VAL A 144 -7.86 -5.86 -5.79
C VAL A 144 -8.40 -4.45 -6.03
N VAL A 145 -9.69 -4.30 -6.12
CA VAL A 145 -10.32 -3.02 -6.43
C VAL A 145 -11.04 -2.40 -5.23
N GLY A 146 -10.96 -3.05 -4.05
CA GLY A 146 -11.67 -2.59 -2.86
C GLY A 146 -13.20 -2.70 -2.96
N LEU A 147 -13.72 -3.52 -3.87
CA LEU A 147 -15.15 -3.66 -4.11
C LEU A 147 -15.75 -4.72 -3.18
N LEU A 148 -16.66 -4.29 -2.33
CA LEU A 148 -17.47 -5.15 -1.49
C LEU A 148 -18.88 -5.28 -2.12
N VAL A 149 -19.33 -6.50 -2.28
CA VAL A 149 -20.70 -6.80 -2.74
C VAL A 149 -21.43 -7.45 -1.59
N ILE A 150 -22.51 -6.83 -1.11
CA ILE A 150 -23.37 -7.34 -0.02
C ILE A 150 -24.81 -7.40 -0.54
N ASN A 151 -25.44 -8.57 -0.48
CA ASN A 151 -26.83 -8.76 -0.94
C ASN A 151 -27.05 -8.20 -2.35
N GLY A 152 -26.08 -8.40 -3.25
CA GLY A 152 -26.12 -7.92 -4.64
C GLY A 152 -25.84 -6.42 -4.83
N LYS A 153 -25.64 -5.65 -3.75
CA LYS A 153 -25.29 -4.23 -3.83
C LYS A 153 -23.78 -4.04 -3.83
N ASN A 154 -23.30 -3.23 -4.74
CA ASN A 154 -21.90 -2.87 -4.87
C ASN A 154 -21.55 -1.68 -3.98
N LEU A 155 -20.48 -1.81 -3.17
CA LEU A 155 -19.94 -0.76 -2.34
C LEU A 155 -18.42 -0.68 -2.55
N LEU A 156 -17.93 0.43 -3.06
CA LEU A 156 -16.49 0.69 -3.15
C LEU A 156 -16.00 1.21 -1.79
N LEU A 157 -15.14 0.43 -1.14
CA LEU A 157 -14.55 0.81 0.14
C LEU A 157 -13.45 1.85 -0.05
N LYS A 158 -13.29 2.73 0.94
CA LYS A 158 -12.10 3.59 1.01
C LYS A 158 -10.86 2.72 1.20
N SER A 159 -9.72 3.16 0.66
CA SER A 159 -8.46 2.42 0.64
C SER A 159 -8.09 1.80 1.99
N MET A 160 -8.16 2.56 3.08
CA MET A 160 -7.81 2.07 4.42
C MET A 160 -8.79 1.00 4.92
N ASP A 161 -10.08 1.16 4.66
CA ASP A 161 -11.11 0.20 5.09
C ASP A 161 -11.05 -1.08 4.23
N ALA A 162 -10.75 -0.95 2.93
CA ALA A 162 -10.50 -2.10 2.04
C ALA A 162 -9.26 -2.89 2.49
N ARG A 163 -8.17 -2.20 2.85
CA ARG A 163 -6.94 -2.82 3.34
C ARG A 163 -7.14 -3.51 4.69
N LEU A 164 -7.89 -2.88 5.60
CA LEU A 164 -8.24 -3.49 6.88
C LEU A 164 -9.11 -4.74 6.69
N LEU A 165 -10.13 -4.68 5.82
CA LEU A 165 -10.96 -5.83 5.50
C LEU A 165 -10.12 -6.96 4.88
N HIS A 166 -9.22 -6.64 3.95
CA HIS A 166 -8.32 -7.64 3.36
C HIS A 166 -7.48 -8.37 4.43
N LEU A 167 -6.87 -7.63 5.36
CA LEU A 167 -6.10 -8.23 6.46
C LEU A 167 -6.93 -9.17 7.33
N LEU A 168 -8.18 -8.80 7.60
CA LEU A 168 -9.12 -9.67 8.33
C LEU A 168 -9.54 -10.89 7.50
N CYS A 169 -9.71 -10.74 6.19
CA CYS A 169 -10.02 -11.86 5.30
C CYS A 169 -8.90 -12.88 5.20
N VAL A 170 -7.62 -12.43 5.17
CA VAL A 170 -6.44 -13.32 5.20
C VAL A 170 -6.43 -14.18 6.46
N LYS A 171 -6.95 -13.65 7.57
CA LYS A 171 -7.09 -14.30 8.88
C LYS A 171 -8.54 -14.66 9.21
N MET A 172 -9.35 -14.93 8.20
CA MET A 172 -10.76 -15.30 8.43
C MET A 172 -10.86 -16.53 9.31
N HIS A 173 -11.73 -16.47 10.32
CA HIS A 173 -11.90 -17.46 11.39
C HIS A 173 -10.75 -17.55 12.41
N GLU A 174 -9.72 -16.71 12.29
CA GLU A 174 -8.61 -16.61 13.24
C GLU A 174 -8.55 -15.20 13.85
N ILE A 175 -7.84 -15.06 14.97
CA ILE A 175 -7.56 -13.74 15.55
C ILE A 175 -6.43 -13.08 14.77
N ALA A 176 -6.74 -11.98 14.11
CA ALA A 176 -5.75 -11.05 13.56
C ALA A 176 -5.25 -10.17 14.71
N SER A 177 -4.00 -10.37 15.15
CA SER A 177 -3.45 -9.63 16.28
C SER A 177 -3.39 -8.12 16.00
N ASN A 178 -3.45 -7.30 17.05
CA ASN A 178 -3.33 -5.86 16.94
C ASN A 178 -2.05 -5.46 16.18
N ASP A 179 -0.93 -6.10 16.49
CA ASP A 179 0.36 -5.85 15.82
C ASP A 179 0.32 -6.22 14.33
N TYR A 180 -0.29 -7.35 13.98
CA TYR A 180 -0.46 -7.76 12.59
C TYR A 180 -1.26 -6.73 11.80
N LEU A 181 -2.39 -6.27 12.33
CA LEU A 181 -3.25 -5.29 11.69
C LEU A 181 -2.56 -3.92 11.56
N ILE A 182 -1.89 -3.46 12.63
CA ILE A 182 -1.20 -2.17 12.61
C ILE A 182 -0.03 -2.18 11.63
N ARG A 183 0.79 -3.24 11.65
CA ARG A 183 1.90 -3.39 10.69
C ARG A 183 1.40 -3.49 9.25
N GLY A 184 0.29 -4.19 9.03
CA GLY A 184 -0.35 -4.29 7.72
C GLY A 184 -0.90 -2.96 7.20
N LEU A 185 -1.42 -2.09 8.08
CA LEU A 185 -2.04 -0.81 7.69
C LEU A 185 -1.05 0.34 7.64
N TRP A 186 -0.13 0.45 8.60
CA TRP A 186 0.74 1.63 8.78
C TRP A 186 2.23 1.32 8.84
N GLY A 187 2.64 0.04 8.80
CA GLY A 187 4.05 -0.35 8.91
C GLY A 187 4.53 -0.42 10.37
N ASN A 188 5.68 0.17 10.68
CA ASN A 188 6.36 0.03 11.97
C ASN A 188 5.82 0.97 13.07
N TYR A 189 4.49 1.07 13.21
CA TYR A 189 3.86 1.77 14.32
C TYR A 189 3.42 0.78 15.41
N SER A 190 3.41 1.24 16.67
CA SER A 190 2.94 0.48 17.81
C SER A 190 1.43 0.61 18.02
N TYR A 191 0.85 -0.27 18.84
CA TYR A 191 -0.55 -0.15 19.25
C TYR A 191 -0.83 1.12 20.07
N ALA A 192 0.13 1.60 20.85
CA ALA A 192 0.01 2.87 21.56
C ALA A 192 -0.23 4.06 20.61
N GLU A 193 0.42 4.04 19.45
CA GLU A 193 0.34 5.12 18.47
C GLU A 193 -0.90 5.01 17.54
N LYS A 194 -1.27 3.81 17.13
CA LYS A 194 -2.31 3.58 16.09
C LYS A 194 -3.55 2.83 16.59
N GLY A 195 -3.58 2.38 17.82
CA GLY A 195 -4.71 1.61 18.37
C GLY A 195 -6.06 2.33 18.29
N ASN A 196 -6.09 3.67 18.47
CA ASN A 196 -7.32 4.47 18.30
C ASN A 196 -7.78 4.51 16.85
N ALA A 197 -6.85 4.63 15.90
CA ALA A 197 -7.15 4.63 14.47
C ALA A 197 -7.64 3.25 14.02
N LEU A 198 -7.05 2.17 14.52
CA LEU A 198 -7.49 0.80 14.28
C LEU A 198 -8.93 0.59 14.80
N ARG A 199 -9.22 0.97 16.05
CA ARG A 199 -10.58 0.86 16.62
C ARG A 199 -11.63 1.58 15.78
N LYS A 200 -11.33 2.80 15.32
CA LYS A 200 -12.22 3.54 14.41
C LYS A 200 -12.41 2.83 13.06
N GLY A 201 -11.36 2.23 12.50
CA GLY A 201 -11.45 1.42 11.29
C GLY A 201 -12.34 0.19 11.47
N ILE A 202 -12.15 -0.55 12.57
CA ILE A 202 -12.98 -1.71 12.92
C ILE A 202 -14.45 -1.30 13.12
N SER A 203 -14.72 -0.17 13.79
CA SER A 203 -16.09 0.32 13.96
C SER A 203 -16.77 0.55 12.61
N ARG A 204 -16.10 1.27 11.69
CA ARG A 204 -16.66 1.49 10.34
C ARG A 204 -16.89 0.19 9.58
N LEU A 205 -15.98 -0.78 9.67
CA LEU A 205 -16.20 -2.08 9.01
C LEU A 205 -17.37 -2.86 9.61
N ARG A 206 -17.60 -2.76 10.93
CA ARG A 206 -18.79 -3.33 11.54
C ARG A 206 -20.06 -2.73 10.98
N ASP A 207 -20.14 -1.39 10.94
CA ASP A 207 -21.29 -0.66 10.40
C ASP A 207 -21.57 -1.06 8.93
N ILE A 208 -20.50 -1.23 8.13
CA ILE A 208 -20.63 -1.65 6.72
C ILE A 208 -21.10 -3.11 6.59
N LEU A 209 -20.54 -4.01 7.40
CA LEU A 209 -20.80 -5.44 7.30
C LEU A 209 -22.06 -5.87 8.05
N GLU A 210 -22.64 -5.03 8.92
CA GLU A 210 -23.89 -5.31 9.67
C GLU A 210 -25.09 -5.64 8.77
N VAL A 211 -25.05 -5.17 7.53
CA VAL A 211 -26.08 -5.48 6.49
C VAL A 211 -26.15 -6.98 6.21
N ASP A 212 -25.06 -7.71 6.36
CA ASP A 212 -25.00 -9.16 6.30
C ASP A 212 -24.97 -9.76 7.71
N THR A 213 -26.11 -10.17 8.19
CA THR A 213 -26.26 -10.73 9.56
C THR A 213 -25.53 -12.05 9.79
N ALA A 214 -25.03 -12.69 8.74
CA ALA A 214 -24.20 -13.89 8.84
C ALA A 214 -22.75 -13.59 9.22
N LEU A 215 -22.28 -12.33 9.03
CA LEU A 215 -20.91 -11.95 9.30
C LEU A 215 -20.75 -11.31 10.69
N VAL A 216 -19.63 -11.60 11.35
CA VAL A 216 -19.28 -11.02 12.62
C VAL A 216 -17.83 -10.51 12.60
N VAL A 217 -17.67 -9.21 12.86
CA VAL A 217 -16.37 -8.62 13.18
C VAL A 217 -16.26 -8.49 14.70
N GLY A 218 -15.64 -9.48 15.33
CA GLY A 218 -15.48 -9.55 16.77
C GLY A 218 -14.12 -8.99 17.24
N ASN A 219 -13.93 -8.97 18.55
CA ASN A 219 -12.62 -8.70 19.13
C ASN A 219 -12.29 -9.73 20.23
N SER A 220 -11.02 -10.11 20.34
CA SER A 220 -10.45 -10.80 21.47
C SER A 220 -9.75 -9.76 22.34
N PHE A 221 -10.18 -9.66 23.60
CA PHE A 221 -9.74 -8.59 24.49
C PHE A 221 -8.20 -8.62 24.68
N GLY A 222 -7.55 -7.51 24.32
CA GLY A 222 -6.10 -7.36 24.42
C GLY A 222 -5.31 -7.99 23.26
N GLU A 223 -5.86 -8.92 22.50
CA GLU A 223 -5.16 -9.67 21.44
C GLU A 223 -5.34 -9.07 20.05
N GLY A 224 -6.59 -8.86 19.63
CA GLY A 224 -6.87 -8.39 18.28
C GLY A 224 -8.33 -8.50 17.87
N TYR A 225 -8.56 -8.65 16.57
CA TYR A 225 -9.90 -8.73 15.98
C TYR A 225 -10.01 -9.94 15.07
N PHE A 226 -11.23 -10.39 14.84
CA PHE A 226 -11.51 -11.51 13.93
C PHE A 226 -12.72 -11.23 13.06
N LEU A 227 -12.72 -11.82 11.88
CA LEU A 227 -13.85 -11.87 10.95
C LEU A 227 -14.29 -13.33 10.83
N THR A 228 -15.56 -13.62 11.09
CA THR A 228 -16.08 -14.97 11.05
C THR A 228 -17.55 -15.01 10.65
N LEU A 229 -18.07 -16.19 10.35
CA LEU A 229 -19.50 -16.44 10.21
C LEU A 229 -20.12 -16.65 11.60
N LYS A 230 -21.37 -16.21 11.75
CA LYS A 230 -22.14 -16.39 12.98
C LYS A 230 -22.45 -17.87 13.21
N GLY A 231 -21.99 -18.40 14.32
CA GLY A 231 -22.22 -19.81 14.68
C GLY A 231 -21.04 -20.76 14.39
N MET A 232 -19.91 -20.20 13.91
CA MET A 232 -18.61 -20.90 13.88
C MET A 232 -17.73 -20.54 15.05
#